data_a61229cfba6d253635825aaf9f75133b
#
_entry.id   a61229cfba6d253635825aaf9f75133b
#
_cell.length_a   1.000
_cell.length_b   1.000
_cell.length_c   1.000
_cell.angle_alpha   90.00
_cell.angle_beta   90.00
_cell.angle_gamma   90.00
#
_symmetry.space_group_name_H-M   'P 1'
#
loop_
_entity.id
_entity.type
_entity.pdbx_description
1 polymer ?
#
loop_
_entity_poly.entity_id
_entity_poly.type
_entity_poly.pdbx_seq_one_letter_code
_entity_poly.pdbx_strand_id
1 'polypeptide(L)' 'MQKAQKLEVVRTLNEEGMFLIRGAVDYVADSLSVSRPTIYNYLAELKSSERFGIS' A
#
# COMPACT_ATOMS: atom_id res chain seq x y z
N MET A 1 5.34 0.08 -13.99
CA MET A 1 6.03 0.19 -12.69
C MET A 1 6.39 -1.19 -12.16
N GLN A 2 7.53 -1.29 -11.54
CA GLN A 2 7.91 -2.54 -10.88
C GLN A 2 7.29 -2.63 -9.50
N LYS A 3 7.26 -3.83 -8.95
CA LYS A 3 6.64 -4.06 -7.65
C LYS A 3 7.23 -3.17 -6.56
N ALA A 4 8.55 -3.01 -6.55
CA ALA A 4 9.21 -2.20 -5.53
C ALA A 4 8.73 -0.76 -5.57
N GLN A 5 8.53 -0.22 -6.76
CA GLN A 5 8.02 1.14 -6.92
C GLN A 5 6.58 1.26 -6.45
N LYS A 6 5.77 0.24 -6.74
CA LYS A 6 4.36 0.23 -6.31
C LYS A 6 4.27 0.17 -4.78
N LEU A 7 5.12 -0.66 -4.17
CA LEU A 7 5.17 -0.74 -2.72
C LEU A 7 5.57 0.60 -2.10
N GLU A 8 6.53 1.28 -2.71
CA GLU A 8 6.98 2.58 -2.23
C GLU A 8 5.84 3.59 -2.24
N VAL A 9 5.08 3.62 -3.32
CA VAL A 9 3.93 4.53 -3.44
C VAL A 9 2.90 4.21 -2.38
N VAL A 10 2.57 2.92 -2.23
CA VAL A 10 1.58 2.50 -1.24
C VAL A 10 2.03 2.87 0.16
N ARG A 11 3.32 2.66 0.46
CA ARG A 11 3.87 2.99 1.77
C ARG A 11 3.73 4.48 2.07
N THR A 12 4.10 5.32 1.11
CA THR A 12 4.02 6.77 1.29
C THR A 12 2.58 7.19 1.56
N LEU A 13 1.65 6.67 0.77
CA LEU A 13 0.23 7.00 0.95
C LEU A 13 -0.29 6.51 2.28
N ASN A 14 0.16 5.35 2.72
CA ASN A 14 -0.25 4.80 4.01
C ASN A 14 0.26 5.68 5.16
N GLU A 15 1.48 6.17 5.05
CA GLU A 15 2.06 7.03 6.07
C GLU A 15 1.31 8.36 6.17
N GLU A 16 0.74 8.81 5.06
CA GLU A 16 -0.03 10.05 5.03
C GLU A 16 -1.48 9.85 5.47
N GLY A 17 -1.85 8.62 5.80
CA GLY A 17 -3.22 8.35 6.23
C GLY A 17 -4.22 8.22 5.10
N MET A 18 -3.74 8.11 3.87
CA MET A 18 -4.62 8.05 2.69
C MET A 18 -5.60 6.88 2.76
N PHE A 19 -5.14 5.75 3.28
CA PHE A 19 -5.97 4.54 3.32
C PHE A 19 -7.02 4.56 4.42
N LEU A 20 -7.03 5.60 5.24
CA LEU A 20 -8.12 5.81 6.19
C LEU A 20 -9.35 6.40 5.50
N ILE A 21 -9.18 6.93 4.31
CA ILE A 21 -10.26 7.54 3.55
C ILE A 21 -11.01 6.41 2.82
N ARG A 22 -12.33 6.43 2.94
CA ARG A 22 -13.16 5.43 2.27
C ARG A 22 -12.99 5.57 0.76
N GLY A 23 -12.77 4.45 0.08
CA GLY A 23 -12.58 4.44 -1.35
C GLY A 23 -11.15 4.68 -1.81
N ALA A 24 -10.23 4.98 -0.89
CA ALA A 24 -8.84 5.21 -1.24
C ALA A 24 -8.21 3.96 -1.87
N VAL A 25 -8.55 2.78 -1.37
CA VAL A 25 -8.01 1.54 -1.91
C VAL A 25 -8.39 1.40 -3.38
N ASP A 26 -9.65 1.69 -3.72
CA ASP A 26 -10.10 1.63 -5.11
C ASP A 26 -9.32 2.63 -5.97
N TYR A 27 -9.18 3.83 -5.48
CA TYR A 27 -8.48 4.89 -6.20
C TYR A 27 -7.02 4.51 -6.46
N VAL A 28 -6.33 4.05 -5.44
CA VAL A 28 -4.92 3.71 -5.55
C VAL A 28 -4.73 2.49 -6.43
N ALA A 29 -5.60 1.48 -6.30
CA ALA A 29 -5.53 0.29 -7.13
C ALA A 29 -5.67 0.67 -8.60
N ASP A 30 -6.61 1.54 -8.92
CA ASP A 30 -6.82 2.00 -10.27
C ASP A 30 -5.60 2.79 -10.78
N SER A 31 -5.07 3.65 -9.94
CA SER A 31 -3.92 4.48 -10.30
C SER A 31 -2.69 3.63 -10.58
N LEU A 32 -2.51 2.54 -9.86
CA LEU A 32 -1.36 1.65 -10.03
C LEU A 32 -1.63 0.51 -10.99
N SER A 33 -2.85 0.44 -11.53
CA SER A 33 -3.26 -0.62 -12.45
C SER A 33 -3.14 -2.00 -11.81
N VAL A 34 -3.55 -2.11 -10.55
CA VAL A 34 -3.55 -3.38 -9.83
C VAL A 34 -4.94 -3.61 -9.23
N SER A 35 -5.20 -4.83 -8.77
CA SER A 35 -6.47 -5.15 -8.14
C SER A 35 -6.46 -4.71 -6.67
N ARG A 36 -7.66 -4.58 -6.09
CA ARG A 36 -7.78 -4.25 -4.67
C ARG A 36 -7.09 -5.25 -3.76
N PRO A 37 -7.23 -6.56 -3.97
CA PRO A 37 -6.50 -7.52 -3.15
C PRO A 37 -4.99 -7.30 -3.18
N THR A 38 -4.46 -6.85 -4.32
CA THR A 38 -3.04 -6.56 -4.42
C THR A 38 -2.64 -5.42 -3.48
N ILE A 39 -3.48 -4.39 -3.37
CA ILE A 39 -3.21 -3.29 -2.45
C ILE A 39 -3.19 -3.80 -1.00
N TYR A 40 -4.15 -4.64 -0.64
CA TYR A 40 -4.19 -5.20 0.70
C TYR A 40 -2.96 -6.06 0.98
N ASN A 41 -2.48 -6.80 -0.04
CA ASN A 41 -1.25 -7.56 0.11
C ASN A 41 -0.05 -6.66 0.34
N TYR A 42 0.01 -5.55 -0.37
CA TYR A 42 1.09 -4.58 -0.18
C TYR A 42 1.06 -4.00 1.24
N LEU A 43 -0.12 -3.65 1.71
CA LEU A 43 -0.26 -3.12 3.05
C LEU A 43 0.17 -4.15 4.10
N ALA A 44 -0.16 -5.40 3.88
CA ALA A 44 0.24 -6.48 4.78
C ALA A 44 1.76 -6.64 4.78
N GLU A 45 2.38 -6.55 3.62
CA GLU A 45 3.84 -6.63 3.53
C GLU A 45 4.50 -5.49 4.29
N LEU A 46 3.98 -4.28 4.13
CA LEU A 46 4.53 -3.12 4.81
C LEU A 46 4.39 -3.25 6.32
N LYS A 47 3.25 -3.73 6.77
CA LYS A 47 3.01 -3.90 8.20
C LYS A 47 3.94 -4.95 8.78
N SER A 48 4.14 -6.04 8.06
CA SER A 48 5.05 -7.10 8.48
C SER A 48 6.49 -6.58 8.57
N SER A 49 6.88 -5.78 7.59
CA SER A 49 8.21 -5.20 7.55
C SER A 49 8.44 -4.24 8.71
N GLU A 50 7.44 -3.41 9.03
CA GLU A 50 7.53 -2.49 10.15
C GLU A 50 7.69 -3.23 11.46
N ARG A 51 6.88 -4.28 11.66
CA ARG A 51 6.94 -5.07 12.87
C ARG A 51 8.32 -5.67 13.04
N PHE A 52 8.88 -6.17 11.97
CA PHE A 52 10.19 -6.78 11.99
C PHE A 52 11.27 -5.77 12.32
N GLY A 53 11.16 -4.58 11.76
CA GLY A 53 12.14 -3.53 11.97
C GLY A 53 12.15 -2.98 13.39
N ILE A 54 11.03 -3.04 14.08
CA ILE A 54 10.91 -2.52 15.44
C ILE A 54 11.49 -3.48 16.45
N SER A 55 11.41 -4.75 16.15
CA SER A 55 11.98 -5.77 17.03
C SER A 55 13.48 -5.73 17.06
#